data_72be5b2f8ad5061cc30dfe010822934d
#
_entry.id   72be5b2f8ad5061cc30dfe010822934d
#
_cell.length_a   1.000
_cell.length_b   1.000
_cell.length_c   1.000
_cell.angle_alpha   90.00
_cell.angle_beta   90.00
_cell.angle_gamma   90.00
#
_symmetry.space_group_name_H-M   'P 1'
#
loop_
_entity.id
_entity.type
_entity.pdbx_description
1 polymer ?
#
loop_
_entity_poly.entity_id
_entity_poly.type
_entity_poly.pdbx_seq_one_letter_code
_entity_poly.pdbx_strand_id
1 'polypeptide(L)'
;IYTRNNKVYTGTILSTSPAVHVFPDSRSKELKEDTMCVRLDEIVYSASDTKKLGIETGDIIAIDPKFEITESGFIKTRFLDDKASAFLLLELLRYIKENNRGKLRRND
;
A
#
# COMPACT_ATOMS: atom_id res chain seq x y z
N ILE A 1 0.77 -7.10 3.28
CA ILE A 1 0.03 -7.04 4.55
C ILE A 1 1.03 -6.81 5.64
N TYR A 2 0.83 -5.76 6.42
CA TYR A 2 1.66 -5.40 7.56
C TYR A 2 0.91 -5.75 8.83
N THR A 3 1.41 -6.71 9.57
CA THR A 3 0.78 -7.19 10.80
C THR A 3 1.24 -6.39 12.02
N ARG A 4 0.42 -6.37 13.08
CA ARG A 4 0.76 -5.69 14.34
C ARG A 4 1.99 -6.25 15.04
N ASN A 5 2.37 -7.49 14.75
CA ASN A 5 3.58 -8.12 15.27
C ASN A 5 4.82 -7.91 14.38
N ASN A 6 4.78 -6.89 13.50
CA ASN A 6 5.85 -6.49 12.59
C ASN A 6 6.26 -7.54 11.54
N LYS A 7 5.37 -8.48 11.21
CA LYS A 7 5.58 -9.36 10.06
C LYS A 7 4.98 -8.73 8.81
N VAL A 8 5.56 -9.06 7.66
CA VAL A 8 5.08 -8.61 6.35
C VAL A 8 4.82 -9.82 5.47
N TYR A 9 3.65 -9.87 4.87
CA TYR A 9 3.25 -10.90 3.92
C TYR A 9 2.87 -10.27 2.60
N THR A 10 3.11 -10.99 1.51
CA THR A 10 2.68 -10.60 0.16
C THR A 10 1.41 -11.36 -0.24
N GLY A 11 0.76 -10.85 -1.26
CA GLY A 11 -0.42 -11.47 -1.83
C GLY A 11 -0.94 -10.70 -3.03
N THR A 12 -1.99 -11.23 -3.64
CA THR A 12 -2.64 -10.63 -4.81
C THR A 12 -4.06 -10.24 -4.44
N ILE A 13 -4.43 -9.00 -4.74
CA ILE A 13 -5.81 -8.53 -4.62
C ILE A 13 -6.61 -9.09 -5.78
N LEU A 14 -7.69 -9.79 -5.47
CA LEU A 14 -8.59 -10.42 -6.42
C LEU A 14 -10.03 -10.00 -6.11
N SER A 15 -10.88 -9.97 -7.16
CA SER A 15 -12.33 -10.03 -6.96
C SER A 15 -12.72 -11.37 -6.36
N THR A 16 -13.79 -11.42 -5.58
CA THR A 16 -14.40 -12.68 -5.11
C THR A 16 -14.98 -13.52 -6.25
N SER A 17 -15.07 -12.94 -7.46
CA SER A 17 -15.43 -13.64 -8.71
C SER A 17 -14.32 -13.47 -9.76
N PRO A 18 -13.14 -14.07 -9.58
CA PRO A 18 -11.94 -13.72 -10.35
C PRO A 18 -11.91 -14.30 -11.77
N ALA A 19 -12.73 -15.27 -12.09
CA ALA A 19 -12.66 -16.01 -13.35
C ALA A 19 -13.99 -16.03 -14.08
N VAL A 20 -14.04 -15.46 -15.28
CA VAL A 20 -15.26 -15.38 -16.13
C VAL A 20 -15.84 -16.77 -16.45
N HIS A 21 -14.98 -17.79 -16.58
CA HIS A 21 -15.42 -19.16 -16.88
C HIS A 21 -16.07 -19.89 -15.71
N VAL A 22 -15.86 -19.39 -14.48
CA VAL A 22 -16.38 -20.01 -13.25
C VAL A 22 -17.48 -19.17 -12.63
N PHE A 23 -17.36 -17.86 -12.72
CA PHE A 23 -18.24 -16.90 -12.08
C PHE A 23 -19.00 -16.08 -13.13
N PRO A 24 -20.32 -16.27 -13.33
CA PRO A 24 -21.09 -15.53 -14.33
C PRO A 24 -21.08 -14.01 -14.13
N ASP A 25 -20.97 -13.56 -12.88
CA ASP A 25 -20.96 -12.15 -12.47
C ASP A 25 -19.57 -11.48 -12.54
N SER A 26 -18.54 -12.21 -12.94
CA SER A 26 -17.14 -11.73 -12.94
C SER A 26 -16.95 -10.43 -13.73
N ARG A 27 -17.72 -10.21 -14.80
CA ARG A 27 -17.60 -8.99 -15.62
C ARG A 27 -18.38 -7.79 -15.08
N SER A 28 -19.42 -8.04 -14.31
CA SER A 28 -20.34 -7.01 -13.81
C SER A 28 -20.12 -6.68 -12.32
N LYS A 29 -19.34 -7.51 -11.62
CA LYS A 29 -19.09 -7.31 -10.20
C LYS A 29 -18.23 -6.06 -9.97
N GLU A 30 -18.76 -5.11 -9.24
CA GLU A 30 -18.01 -3.93 -8.83
C GLU A 30 -16.87 -4.33 -7.88
N LEU A 31 -15.74 -3.65 -8.00
CA LEU A 31 -14.61 -3.79 -7.08
C LEU A 31 -14.84 -2.89 -5.86
N LYS A 32 -15.32 -3.51 -4.79
CA LYS A 32 -15.57 -2.89 -3.48
C LYS A 32 -14.89 -3.70 -2.39
N GLU A 33 -14.80 -3.16 -1.19
CA GLU A 33 -14.15 -3.82 -0.06
C GLU A 33 -14.75 -5.21 0.25
N ASP A 34 -16.07 -5.34 0.15
CA ASP A 34 -16.81 -6.60 0.38
C ASP A 34 -16.76 -7.59 -0.80
N THR A 35 -16.36 -7.13 -1.98
CA THR A 35 -16.26 -7.95 -3.20
C THR A 35 -14.81 -8.27 -3.58
N MET A 36 -13.86 -7.89 -2.77
CA MET A 36 -12.44 -8.16 -2.97
C MET A 36 -11.87 -9.03 -1.85
N CYS A 37 -10.84 -9.77 -2.18
CA CYS A 37 -10.06 -10.54 -1.22
C CYS A 37 -8.58 -10.48 -1.58
N VAL A 38 -7.74 -10.81 -0.60
CA VAL A 38 -6.29 -10.98 -0.82
C VAL A 38 -5.99 -12.47 -0.79
N ARG A 39 -5.51 -13.00 -1.91
CA ARG A 39 -4.90 -14.32 -1.94
C ARG A 39 -3.47 -14.18 -1.42
N LEU A 40 -3.19 -14.78 -0.27
CA LEU A 40 -1.87 -14.78 0.33
C LEU A 40 -0.88 -15.64 -0.47
N ASP A 41 0.38 -15.23 -0.51
CA ASP A 41 1.49 -16.01 -1.05
C ASP A 41 2.03 -16.98 0.03
N GLU A 42 1.12 -17.55 0.83
CA GLU A 42 1.39 -18.46 1.93
C GLU A 42 0.50 -19.71 1.82
N ILE A 43 0.96 -20.81 2.39
CA ILE A 43 0.19 -22.06 2.43
C ILE A 43 -0.83 -21.97 3.56
N VAL A 44 -2.01 -21.51 3.25
CA VAL A 44 -3.14 -21.37 4.18
C VAL A 44 -4.40 -21.92 3.53
N TYR A 45 -5.16 -22.71 4.27
CA TYR A 45 -6.40 -23.35 3.79
C TYR A 45 -7.62 -22.94 4.61
N SER A 46 -7.42 -22.22 5.72
CA SER A 46 -8.49 -21.83 6.62
C SER A 46 -8.21 -20.48 7.29
N ALA A 47 -9.26 -19.87 7.84
CA ALA A 47 -9.12 -18.69 8.68
C ALA A 47 -8.22 -18.94 9.91
N SER A 48 -8.23 -20.18 10.43
CA SER A 48 -7.34 -20.57 11.54
C SER A 48 -5.87 -20.53 11.13
N ASP A 49 -5.53 -20.96 9.91
CA ASP A 49 -4.15 -20.91 9.43
C ASP A 49 -3.68 -19.49 9.20
N THR A 50 -4.53 -18.64 8.66
CA THR A 50 -4.26 -17.20 8.51
C THR A 50 -3.97 -16.53 9.86
N LYS A 51 -4.76 -16.87 10.91
CA LYS A 51 -4.53 -16.38 12.28
C LYS A 51 -3.21 -16.86 12.86
N LYS A 52 -2.78 -18.10 12.56
CA LYS A 52 -1.47 -18.62 13.01
C LYS A 52 -0.30 -17.84 12.43
N LEU A 53 -0.44 -17.25 11.25
CA LEU A 53 0.55 -16.32 10.68
C LEU A 53 0.64 -15.00 11.47
N GLY A 54 -0.38 -14.70 12.28
CA GLY A 54 -0.51 -13.46 13.03
C GLY A 54 -1.21 -12.37 12.23
N ILE A 55 -1.96 -12.75 11.18
CA ILE A 55 -2.79 -11.83 10.41
C ILE A 55 -4.15 -11.73 11.07
N GLU A 56 -4.55 -10.52 11.43
CA GLU A 56 -5.76 -10.23 12.18
C GLU A 56 -6.54 -9.04 11.58
N THR A 57 -7.79 -8.93 12.00
CA THR A 57 -8.61 -7.77 11.64
C THR A 57 -7.96 -6.47 12.17
N GLY A 58 -7.82 -5.50 11.29
CA GLY A 58 -7.17 -4.22 11.59
C GLY A 58 -5.68 -4.16 11.18
N ASP A 59 -5.16 -5.23 10.59
CA ASP A 59 -3.86 -5.18 9.90
C ASP A 59 -3.96 -4.34 8.62
N ILE A 60 -2.84 -3.74 8.23
CA ILE A 60 -2.79 -2.83 7.08
C ILE A 60 -2.44 -3.59 5.81
N ILE A 61 -3.27 -3.44 4.78
CA ILE A 61 -2.98 -3.89 3.43
C ILE A 61 -2.50 -2.68 2.62
N ALA A 62 -1.25 -2.69 2.20
CA ALA A 62 -0.70 -1.66 1.31
C ALA A 62 -0.58 -2.21 -0.11
N ILE A 63 -1.10 -1.45 -1.08
CA ILE A 63 -0.94 -1.79 -2.50
C ILE A 63 0.48 -1.42 -2.91
N ASP A 64 1.19 -2.35 -3.56
CA ASP A 64 2.53 -2.11 -4.08
C ASP A 64 2.53 -0.89 -5.04
N PRO A 65 3.28 0.16 -4.73
CA PRO A 65 3.35 1.36 -5.55
C PRO A 65 4.05 1.15 -6.89
N LYS A 66 4.75 0.04 -7.08
CA LYS A 66 5.56 -0.25 -8.28
C LYS A 66 6.47 0.92 -8.66
N PHE A 67 7.27 1.33 -7.69
CA PHE A 67 8.21 2.44 -7.87
C PHE A 67 9.36 2.04 -8.79
N GLU A 68 9.61 2.88 -9.79
CA GLU A 68 10.69 2.72 -10.76
C GLU A 68 11.27 4.09 -11.13
N ILE A 69 12.58 4.18 -11.23
CA ILE A 69 13.25 5.31 -11.89
C ILE A 69 13.85 4.77 -13.19
N THR A 70 13.40 5.33 -14.32
CA THR A 70 13.92 4.94 -15.63
C THR A 70 15.34 5.47 -15.85
N GLU A 71 16.08 4.90 -16.80
CA GLU A 71 17.42 5.39 -17.18
C GLU A 71 17.42 6.85 -17.63
N SER A 72 16.29 7.31 -18.20
CA SER A 72 16.10 8.71 -18.61
C SER A 72 15.69 9.64 -17.47
N GLY A 73 15.59 9.13 -16.23
CA GLY A 73 15.30 9.92 -15.04
C GLY A 73 13.80 10.13 -14.74
N PHE A 74 12.90 9.46 -15.47
CA PHE A 74 11.47 9.52 -15.14
C PHE A 74 11.14 8.64 -13.94
N ILE A 75 10.29 9.17 -13.05
CA ILE A 75 9.71 8.44 -11.92
C ILE A 75 8.37 7.86 -12.37
N LYS A 76 8.23 6.54 -12.28
CA LYS A 76 7.00 5.79 -12.50
C LYS A 76 6.58 5.14 -11.20
N THR A 77 5.37 5.45 -10.75
CA THR A 77 4.82 4.84 -9.54
C THR A 77 3.31 5.03 -9.49
N ARG A 78 2.62 4.16 -8.75
CA ARG A 78 1.24 4.42 -8.35
C ARG A 78 1.23 5.47 -7.25
N PHE A 79 0.13 6.19 -7.14
CA PHE A 79 -0.10 7.17 -6.05
C PHE A 79 0.89 8.35 -6.04
N LEU A 80 1.44 8.70 -7.20
CA LEU A 80 2.31 9.87 -7.33
C LEU A 80 1.56 11.17 -7.00
N ASP A 81 0.31 11.22 -7.33
CA ASP A 81 -0.67 12.17 -6.84
C ASP A 81 -1.29 11.60 -5.54
N ASP A 82 -0.98 12.12 -4.37
CA ASP A 82 -0.31 13.39 -4.09
C ASP A 82 1.03 13.20 -3.33
N LYS A 83 1.66 12.03 -3.42
CA LYS A 83 2.93 11.74 -2.73
C LYS A 83 4.10 12.59 -3.21
N ALA A 84 4.09 13.03 -4.47
CA ALA A 84 5.13 13.91 -4.98
C ALA A 84 5.12 15.27 -4.26
N SER A 85 3.97 15.87 -4.05
CA SER A 85 3.84 17.13 -3.32
C SER A 85 4.22 16.97 -1.85
N ALA A 86 3.81 15.88 -1.21
CA ALA A 86 4.20 15.58 0.17
C ALA A 86 5.72 15.46 0.30
N PHE A 87 6.38 14.77 -0.63
CA PHE A 87 7.84 14.67 -0.66
C PHE A 87 8.51 16.04 -0.81
N LEU A 88 8.04 16.87 -1.75
CA LEU A 88 8.59 18.21 -1.96
C LEU A 88 8.47 19.10 -0.70
N LEU A 89 7.35 19.02 0.02
CA LEU A 89 7.17 19.74 1.28
C LEU A 89 8.15 19.24 2.36
N LEU A 90 8.35 17.93 2.48
CA LEU A 90 9.32 17.38 3.43
C LEU A 90 10.75 17.79 3.09
N GLU A 91 11.13 17.78 1.83
CA GLU A 91 12.45 18.24 1.38
C GLU A 91 12.64 19.73 1.61
N LEU A 92 11.62 20.55 1.39
CA LEU A 92 11.65 21.96 1.72
C LEU A 92 11.88 22.19 3.23
N LEU A 93 11.16 21.47 4.08
CA LEU A 93 11.35 21.53 5.53
C LEU A 93 12.76 21.10 5.94
N ARG A 94 13.29 20.05 5.32
CA ARG A 94 14.67 19.60 5.52
C ARG A 94 15.66 20.70 5.14
N TYR A 95 15.51 21.27 3.96
CA TYR A 95 16.36 22.37 3.46
C TYR A 95 16.35 23.58 4.40
N ILE A 96 15.16 24.00 4.86
CA ILE A 96 15.01 25.11 5.80
C ILE A 96 15.73 24.80 7.13
N LYS A 97 15.55 23.57 7.66
CA LYS A 97 16.20 23.14 8.89
C LYS A 97 17.73 23.13 8.78
N GLU A 98 18.26 22.67 7.65
CA GLU A 98 19.71 22.59 7.42
C GLU A 98 20.34 23.96 7.22
N ASN A 99 19.66 24.88 6.51
CA ASN A 99 20.19 26.21 6.16
C ASN A 99 19.85 27.30 7.19
N ASN A 100 18.81 27.11 8.02
CA ASN A 100 18.39 28.08 9.02
C ASN A 100 18.58 27.57 10.46
N ARG A 101 19.64 26.82 10.74
CA ARG A 101 19.98 26.39 12.09
C ARG A 101 20.06 27.60 13.03
N GLY A 102 18.95 27.93 13.70
CA GLY A 102 18.85 28.96 14.72
C GLY A 102 18.00 30.20 14.40
N LYS A 103 17.35 30.30 13.24
CA LYS A 103 16.55 31.49 12.85
C LYS A 103 15.04 31.31 12.82
N LEU A 104 14.51 30.14 13.09
CA LEU A 104 13.08 29.97 13.37
C LEU A 104 12.79 30.38 14.82
N ARG A 105 12.93 31.67 15.13
CA ARG A 105 12.29 32.22 16.31
C ARG A 105 10.78 32.28 16.02
N ARG A 106 9.99 31.60 16.87
CA ARG A 106 8.59 31.97 17.04
C ARG A 106 8.57 33.45 17.40
N ASN A 107 7.96 34.25 16.56
CA ASN A 107 7.48 35.52 17.02
C ASN A 107 6.25 35.20 17.88
N ASP A 108 6.38 35.40 19.17
CA ASP A 108 5.28 35.35 20.14
C ASP A 108 4.28 36.46 19.81
#